data_ca4d60b01d44cf977076c88b5092cd8f
#
_entry.id   ca4d60b01d44cf977076c88b5092cd8f
#
_cell.length_a   1.000
_cell.length_b   1.000
_cell.length_c   1.000
_cell.angle_alpha   90.00
_cell.angle_beta   90.00
_cell.angle_gamma   90.00
#
_symmetry.space_group_name_H-M   'P 1'
#
loop_
_entity.id
_entity.type
_entity.pdbx_description
1 polymer ?
#
loop_
_entity_poly.entity_id
_entity_poly.type
_entity_poly.pdbx_seq_one_letter_code
_entity_poly.pdbx_strand_id
1 'polypeptide(L)'
;MKNILVIGAAGQIGSELVPALRKLGFMTVAGFSRTPLTPELAAGGPSERIDILDGTGLVDVIRRHRIDTVFNLAAMLSAKAEAQPLSAWNVGVNGLLNVLEAARIEHC
;
A
#
# COMPACT_ATOMS: atom_id res chain seq x y z
N MET A 1 -11.69 -11.21 5.56
CA MET A 1 -10.79 -10.58 4.59
C MET A 1 -11.45 -10.64 3.22
N LYS A 2 -11.97 -9.54 2.74
CA LYS A 2 -12.66 -9.48 1.44
C LYS A 2 -12.08 -8.41 0.53
N ASN A 3 -11.87 -7.20 1.07
CA ASN A 3 -11.39 -6.04 0.34
C ASN A 3 -10.03 -5.66 0.90
N ILE A 4 -9.00 -5.80 0.08
CA ILE A 4 -7.61 -5.70 0.53
C ILE A 4 -6.93 -4.51 -0.14
N LEU A 5 -6.17 -3.75 0.64
CA LEU A 5 -5.26 -2.74 0.13
C LEU A 5 -3.82 -3.23 0.37
N VAL A 6 -3.04 -3.29 -0.71
CA VAL A 6 -1.61 -3.60 -0.63
C VAL A 6 -0.84 -2.31 -0.92
N ILE A 7 -0.21 -1.74 0.11
CA ILE A 7 0.64 -0.56 -0.03
C ILE A 7 2.05 -1.04 -0.36
N GLY A 8 2.68 -0.42 -1.36
CA GLY A 8 3.97 -0.87 -1.88
C GLY A 8 3.83 -1.95 -2.93
N ALA A 9 2.74 -1.95 -3.68
CA ALA A 9 2.43 -2.98 -4.68
C ALA A 9 3.43 -3.03 -5.83
N ALA A 10 4.15 -1.93 -6.10
CA ALA A 10 5.18 -1.91 -7.15
C ALA A 10 6.50 -2.53 -6.71
N GLY A 11 6.67 -2.83 -5.43
CA GLY A 11 7.86 -3.48 -4.91
C GLY A 11 7.91 -4.97 -5.23
N GLN A 12 9.03 -5.60 -4.86
CA GLN A 12 9.27 -7.01 -5.18
C GLN A 12 8.21 -7.94 -4.58
N ILE A 13 7.91 -7.78 -3.30
CA ILE A 13 6.89 -8.60 -2.62
C ILE A 13 5.50 -8.23 -3.08
N GLY A 14 5.20 -6.92 -3.16
CA GLY A 14 3.87 -6.45 -3.53
C GLY A 14 3.47 -6.84 -4.95
N SER A 15 4.42 -6.82 -5.89
CA SER A 15 4.17 -7.21 -7.28
C SER A 15 3.84 -8.69 -7.45
N GLU A 16 4.20 -9.53 -6.48
CA GLU A 16 3.83 -10.94 -6.46
C GLU A 16 2.57 -11.18 -5.63
N LEU A 17 2.42 -10.46 -4.52
CA LEU A 17 1.28 -10.62 -3.61
C LEU A 17 -0.04 -10.21 -4.24
N VAL A 18 -0.08 -9.07 -4.94
CA VAL A 18 -1.31 -8.55 -5.53
C VAL A 18 -1.93 -9.52 -6.53
N PRO A 19 -1.19 -10.07 -7.52
CA PRO A 19 -1.79 -11.05 -8.43
C PRO A 19 -2.27 -12.31 -7.72
N ALA A 20 -1.54 -12.76 -6.71
CA ALA A 20 -1.91 -13.95 -5.94
C ALA A 20 -3.24 -13.74 -5.21
N LEU A 21 -3.42 -12.60 -4.57
CA LEU A 21 -4.66 -12.27 -3.87
C LEU A 21 -5.84 -12.14 -4.85
N ARG A 22 -5.61 -11.50 -5.99
CA ARG A 22 -6.64 -11.36 -7.03
C ARG A 22 -7.06 -12.72 -7.59
N LYS A 23 -6.10 -13.61 -7.78
CA LYS A 23 -6.35 -14.97 -8.27
C LYS A 23 -7.19 -15.77 -7.28
N LEU A 24 -7.04 -15.52 -5.98
CA LEU A 24 -7.84 -16.15 -4.94
C LEU A 24 -9.26 -15.57 -4.84
N GLY A 25 -9.57 -14.53 -5.60
CA GLY A 25 -10.90 -13.93 -5.62
C GLY A 25 -11.10 -12.74 -4.71
N PHE A 26 -10.04 -12.26 -4.05
CA PHE A 26 -10.14 -11.07 -3.21
C PHE A 26 -10.12 -9.80 -4.06
N MET A 27 -10.99 -8.84 -3.71
CA MET A 27 -10.89 -7.49 -4.27
C MET A 27 -9.64 -6.84 -3.69
N THR A 28 -8.65 -6.59 -4.54
CA THR A 28 -7.33 -6.14 -4.10
C THR A 28 -6.96 -4.84 -4.82
N VAL A 29 -6.82 -3.78 -4.04
CA VAL A 29 -6.36 -2.48 -4.54
C VAL A 29 -4.84 -2.44 -4.45
N ALA A 30 -4.18 -2.20 -5.58
CA ALA A 30 -2.73 -2.06 -5.66
C ALA A 30 -2.34 -0.61 -5.39
N GLY A 31 -1.77 -0.36 -4.21
CA GLY A 31 -1.31 0.96 -3.82
C GLY A 31 0.15 1.17 -4.21
N PHE A 32 0.42 2.20 -5.01
CA PHE A 32 1.77 2.53 -5.44
C PHE A 32 2.08 4.00 -5.17
N SER A 33 3.36 4.35 -5.15
CA SER A 33 3.79 5.71 -4.89
C SER A 33 4.67 6.22 -6.04
N ARG A 34 5.98 6.11 -5.90
CA ARG A 34 6.92 6.65 -6.89
C ARG A 34 7.11 5.72 -8.09
N THR A 35 7.22 4.43 -7.83
CA THR A 35 7.41 3.44 -8.88
C THR A 35 6.05 3.06 -9.46
N PRO A 36 5.83 3.24 -10.75
CA PRO A 36 4.56 2.87 -11.36
C PRO A 36 4.37 1.35 -11.36
N LEU A 37 3.11 0.93 -11.36
CA LEU A 37 2.77 -0.47 -11.47
C LEU A 37 3.10 -1.01 -12.87
N THR A 38 3.37 -2.32 -12.95
CA THR A 38 3.46 -2.98 -14.25
C THR A 38 2.10 -2.93 -14.95
N PRO A 39 2.07 -2.99 -16.30
CA PRO A 39 0.79 -3.02 -17.01
C PRO A 39 -0.14 -4.14 -16.56
N GLU A 40 0.39 -5.30 -16.21
CA GLU A 40 -0.38 -6.44 -15.74
C GLU A 40 -1.08 -6.12 -14.40
N LEU A 41 -0.40 -5.49 -13.47
CA LEU A 41 -0.97 -5.10 -12.18
C LEU A 41 -2.02 -4.00 -12.35
N ALA A 42 -1.75 -3.03 -13.21
CA ALA A 42 -2.68 -1.93 -13.46
C ALA A 42 -3.96 -2.42 -14.15
N ALA A 43 -3.83 -3.37 -15.06
CA ALA A 43 -4.96 -3.92 -15.81
C ALA A 43 -5.75 -4.97 -15.02
N GLY A 44 -5.13 -5.64 -14.08
CA GLY A 44 -5.71 -6.78 -13.36
C GLY A 44 -6.73 -6.44 -12.28
N GLY A 45 -6.89 -5.16 -11.94
CA GLY A 45 -7.84 -4.74 -10.91
C GLY A 45 -7.62 -3.30 -10.49
N PRO A 46 -8.30 -2.83 -9.42
CA PRO A 46 -8.18 -1.45 -8.98
C PRO A 46 -6.77 -1.12 -8.49
N SER A 47 -6.36 0.12 -8.73
CA SER A 47 -5.09 0.65 -8.27
C SER A 47 -5.26 2.09 -7.82
N GLU A 48 -4.44 2.52 -6.86
CA GLU A 48 -4.44 3.86 -6.31
C GLU A 48 -3.01 4.35 -6.10
N ARG A 49 -2.76 5.60 -6.47
CA ARG A 49 -1.50 6.24 -6.11
C ARG A 49 -1.60 6.72 -4.67
N ILE A 50 -0.72 6.21 -3.81
CA ILE A 50 -0.78 6.47 -2.37
C ILE A 50 0.55 6.99 -1.87
N ASP A 51 0.50 8.14 -1.19
CA ASP A 51 1.61 8.62 -0.38
C ASP A 51 1.29 8.28 1.08
N ILE A 52 2.06 7.38 1.69
CA ILE A 52 1.81 6.96 3.08
C ILE A 52 2.02 8.08 4.09
N LEU A 53 2.65 9.19 3.70
CA LEU A 53 2.77 10.38 4.53
C LEU A 53 1.51 11.26 4.46
N ASP A 54 0.58 10.97 3.57
CA ASP A 54 -0.71 11.65 3.45
C ASP A 54 -1.80 10.82 4.10
N GLY A 55 -2.02 11.05 5.41
CA GLY A 55 -3.00 10.30 6.17
C GLY A 55 -4.43 10.48 5.67
N THR A 56 -4.79 11.68 5.19
CA THR A 56 -6.12 11.95 4.65
C THR A 56 -6.36 11.15 3.37
N GLY A 57 -5.36 11.11 2.49
CA GLY A 57 -5.45 10.32 1.26
C GLY A 57 -5.62 8.83 1.54
N LEU A 58 -4.93 8.30 2.55
CA LEU A 58 -5.08 6.91 2.98
C LEU A 58 -6.51 6.61 3.45
N VAL A 59 -7.07 7.47 4.30
CA VAL A 59 -8.45 7.31 4.79
C VAL A 59 -9.43 7.30 3.61
N ASP A 60 -9.24 8.20 2.65
CA ASP A 60 -10.10 8.28 1.48
C ASP A 60 -10.07 7.00 0.64
N VAL A 61 -8.89 6.44 0.43
CA VAL A 61 -8.73 5.19 -0.33
C VAL A 61 -9.40 4.02 0.39
N ILE A 62 -9.16 3.89 1.69
CA ILE A 62 -9.74 2.83 2.52
C ILE A 62 -11.27 2.92 2.49
N ARG A 63 -11.80 4.13 2.63
CA ARG A 63 -13.24 4.38 2.61
C ARG A 63 -13.85 4.12 1.23
N ARG A 64 -13.20 4.62 0.17
CA ARG A 64 -13.68 4.50 -1.21
C ARG A 64 -13.84 3.06 -1.64
N HIS A 65 -12.88 2.21 -1.29
CA HIS A 65 -12.86 0.81 -1.68
C HIS A 65 -13.40 -0.13 -0.60
N ARG A 66 -13.86 0.41 0.53
CA ARG A 66 -14.36 -0.36 1.68
C ARG A 66 -13.34 -1.40 2.14
N ILE A 67 -12.09 -0.97 2.28
CA ILE A 67 -10.99 -1.85 2.65
C ILE A 67 -11.20 -2.39 4.07
N ASP A 68 -11.04 -3.69 4.22
CA ASP A 68 -11.10 -4.36 5.52
C ASP A 68 -9.73 -4.91 5.97
N THR A 69 -8.76 -4.99 5.06
CA THR A 69 -7.44 -5.52 5.36
C THR A 69 -6.36 -4.72 4.62
N VAL A 70 -5.31 -4.33 5.33
CA VAL A 70 -4.20 -3.57 4.76
C VAL A 70 -2.90 -4.34 4.94
N PHE A 71 -2.18 -4.57 3.84
CA PHE A 71 -0.81 -5.04 3.86
C PHE A 71 0.11 -3.86 3.56
N ASN A 72 0.90 -3.43 4.55
CA ASN A 72 1.81 -2.30 4.39
C ASN A 72 3.22 -2.80 4.11
N LEU A 73 3.61 -2.80 2.85
CA LEU A 73 4.94 -3.19 2.40
C LEU A 73 5.85 -1.98 2.12
N ALA A 74 5.33 -0.78 2.26
CA ALA A 74 6.08 0.44 1.94
C ALA A 74 7.21 0.74 2.93
N ALA A 75 7.15 0.20 4.14
CA ALA A 75 8.17 0.40 5.17
C ALA A 75 9.38 -0.52 5.03
N MET A 76 9.44 -1.37 4.00
CA MET A 76 10.54 -2.31 3.82
C MET A 76 11.82 -1.57 3.44
N LEU A 77 12.94 -2.04 4.00
CA LEU A 77 14.25 -1.47 3.73
C LEU A 77 14.67 -1.72 2.28
N SER A 78 15.35 -0.71 1.71
CA SER A 78 15.86 -0.77 0.35
C SER A 78 17.27 -0.18 0.32
N ALA A 79 17.97 -0.30 -0.81
CA ALA A 79 19.27 0.34 -1.00
C ALA A 79 19.18 1.86 -0.79
N LYS A 80 18.08 2.47 -1.17
CA LYS A 80 17.84 3.89 -0.95
C LYS A 80 17.73 4.22 0.54
N ALA A 81 17.11 3.35 1.33
CA ALA A 81 17.00 3.52 2.77
C ALA A 81 18.39 3.50 3.44
N GLU A 82 19.28 2.64 2.97
CA GLU A 82 20.66 2.57 3.47
C GLU A 82 21.45 3.85 3.12
N ALA A 83 21.22 4.39 1.92
CA ALA A 83 21.87 5.61 1.47
C ALA A 83 21.36 6.87 2.16
N GLN A 84 20.12 6.89 2.60
CA GLN A 84 19.47 8.04 3.24
C GLN A 84 18.67 7.59 4.48
N PRO A 85 19.36 7.25 5.57
CA PRO A 85 18.71 6.64 6.74
C PRO A 85 17.65 7.53 7.41
N LEU A 86 17.86 8.85 7.45
CA LEU A 86 16.86 9.76 8.04
C LEU A 86 15.58 9.80 7.23
N SER A 87 15.69 9.80 5.89
CA SER A 87 14.53 9.76 5.01
C SER A 87 13.79 8.43 5.15
N ALA A 88 14.53 7.32 5.22
CA ALA A 88 13.94 6.00 5.43
C ALA A 88 13.21 5.90 6.78
N TRP A 89 13.81 6.47 7.84
CA TRP A 89 13.18 6.52 9.15
C TRP A 89 11.85 7.28 9.09
N ASN A 90 11.84 8.45 8.47
CA ASN A 90 10.62 9.25 8.34
C ASN A 90 9.51 8.49 7.60
N VAL A 91 9.84 7.85 6.48
CA VAL A 91 8.86 7.06 5.72
C VAL A 91 8.42 5.84 6.52
N GLY A 92 9.36 5.12 7.15
CA GLY A 92 9.05 3.91 7.91
C GLY A 92 8.20 4.18 9.15
N VAL A 93 8.53 5.22 9.91
CA VAL A 93 7.83 5.53 11.18
C VAL A 93 6.56 6.33 10.93
N ASN A 94 6.66 7.47 10.25
CA ASN A 94 5.50 8.34 10.03
C ASN A 94 4.50 7.70 9.07
N GLY A 95 4.99 7.01 8.05
CA GLY A 95 4.12 6.28 7.15
C GLY A 95 3.34 5.17 7.85
N LEU A 96 4.02 4.39 8.71
CA LEU A 96 3.36 3.34 9.48
C LEU A 96 2.32 3.93 10.42
N LEU A 97 2.63 5.02 11.12
CA LEU A 97 1.68 5.68 12.01
C LEU A 97 0.45 6.14 11.23
N ASN A 98 0.62 6.70 10.04
CA ASN A 98 -0.51 7.11 9.20
C ASN A 98 -1.37 5.93 8.78
N VAL A 99 -0.76 4.80 8.41
CA VAL A 99 -1.51 3.59 8.04
C VAL A 99 -2.30 3.06 9.23
N LEU A 100 -1.68 2.98 10.41
CA LEU A 100 -2.36 2.51 11.62
C LEU A 100 -3.52 3.43 12.01
N GLU A 101 -3.32 4.75 11.91
CA GLU A 101 -4.36 5.72 12.23
C GLU A 101 -5.52 5.63 11.23
N ALA A 102 -5.24 5.50 9.94
CA ALA A 102 -6.27 5.35 8.93
C ALA A 102 -7.07 4.05 9.15
N ALA A 103 -6.39 2.97 9.47
CA ALA A 103 -7.04 1.69 9.77
C ALA A 103 -7.92 1.80 11.02
N ARG A 104 -7.46 2.49 12.05
CA ARG A 104 -8.24 2.73 13.27
C ARG A 104 -9.51 3.53 12.98
N ILE A 105 -9.40 4.61 12.23
CA ILE A 105 -10.52 5.48 11.88
C ILE A 105 -11.59 4.71 11.09
N GLU A 106 -11.16 3.88 10.15
CA GLU A 106 -12.05 3.14 9.25
C GLU A 106 -12.36 1.71 9.73
N HIS A 107 -11.91 1.34 10.92
CA HIS A 107 -12.19 0.04 11.53
C HIS A 107 -11.69 -1.17 10.72
N CYS A 108 -10.50 -1.06 10.10
CA CYS A 108 -9.94 -2.21 9.40
C CYS A 108 -8.78 -2.89 10.13
#